data_4a5a573fe9c089194ea889ce2850f108
#
_entry.id   4a5a573fe9c089194ea889ce2850f108
#
_cell.length_a   1.000
_cell.length_b   1.000
_cell.length_c   1.000
_cell.angle_alpha   90.00
_cell.angle_beta   90.00
_cell.angle_gamma   90.00
#
_symmetry.space_group_name_H-M   'P 1'
#
loop_
_entity.id
_entity.type
_entity.pdbx_description
1 polymer ?
#
loop_
_entity_poly.entity_id
_entity_poly.type
_entity_poly.pdbx_seq_one_letter_code
_entity_poly.pdbx_strand_id
1 'polypeptide(L)'
;LAPAQEWDDWDDLHPMQKAWFVADGKRDVKTSKVLLTDGDHALGDGVLLVRTPGHTSGNQTLFVNTPSGVWGCSENGTCADNWSPLDSKLPGLARVCRQQDLDVVINANTPELGALQYTSMVLERTLVDRVEYAPAFVQMFASSEVQSSALAPGLKPTVAFGKLHFGQVTRPRRAVMRTEQRAAV
;
A
#
# COMPACT_ATOMS: atom_id res chain seq x y z
N LEU A 1 0.53 13.38 -3.32
CA LEU A 1 -0.02 13.41 -1.96
C LEU A 1 0.98 12.79 -1.00
N ALA A 2 1.07 13.29 0.22
CA ALA A 2 1.81 12.67 1.30
C ALA A 2 1.04 12.93 2.61
N PRO A 3 1.02 11.98 3.56
CA PRO A 3 0.47 12.25 4.89
C PRO A 3 1.28 13.34 5.60
N ALA A 4 0.62 14.30 6.24
CA ALA A 4 1.28 15.38 6.97
C ALA A 4 2.19 14.80 8.07
N GLN A 5 1.68 13.83 8.84
CA GLN A 5 2.44 13.15 9.88
C GLN A 5 3.72 12.50 9.34
N GLU A 6 3.64 11.78 8.21
CA GLU A 6 4.80 11.14 7.57
C GLU A 6 5.82 12.18 7.09
N TRP A 7 5.32 13.29 6.55
CA TRP A 7 6.16 14.38 6.08
C TRP A 7 6.93 15.04 7.22
N ASP A 8 6.29 15.24 8.37
CA ASP A 8 6.89 15.88 9.54
C ASP A 8 7.86 14.91 10.26
N ASP A 9 7.47 13.65 10.45
CA ASP A 9 8.29 12.63 11.12
C ASP A 9 9.60 12.35 10.38
N TRP A 10 9.67 12.61 9.08
CA TRP A 10 10.90 12.42 8.30
C TRP A 10 12.08 13.26 8.84
N ASP A 11 11.81 14.37 9.48
CA ASP A 11 12.84 15.23 10.06
C ASP A 11 13.26 14.78 11.48
N ASP A 12 12.42 14.03 12.18
CA ASP A 12 12.69 13.51 13.54
C ASP A 12 12.27 12.04 13.69
N LEU A 13 12.87 11.17 12.90
CA LEU A 13 12.56 9.75 12.89
C LEU A 13 12.94 9.09 14.21
N HIS A 14 12.04 8.23 14.71
CA HIS A 14 12.35 7.30 15.80
C HIS A 14 13.64 6.50 15.46
N PRO A 15 14.57 6.30 16.41
CA PRO A 15 15.85 5.64 16.13
C PRO A 15 15.74 4.30 15.43
N MET A 16 14.70 3.52 15.72
CA MET A 16 14.44 2.21 15.06
C MET A 16 14.01 2.34 13.60
N GLN A 17 13.45 3.48 13.20
CA GLN A 17 13.01 3.72 11.83
C GLN A 17 14.13 4.27 10.93
N LYS A 18 15.15 4.91 11.49
CA LYS A 18 16.22 5.58 10.73
C LYS A 18 16.88 4.72 9.65
N ALA A 19 16.98 3.41 9.88
CA ALA A 19 17.59 2.49 8.93
C ALA A 19 16.74 2.26 7.66
N TRP A 20 15.45 2.57 7.71
CA TRP A 20 14.49 2.31 6.63
C TRP A 20 14.19 3.55 5.78
N PHE A 21 14.60 4.72 6.26
CA PHE A 21 14.37 5.98 5.58
C PHE A 21 15.64 6.47 4.86
N VAL A 22 15.46 7.09 3.71
CA VAL A 22 16.54 7.79 3.01
C VAL A 22 16.73 9.15 3.67
N ALA A 23 17.84 9.37 4.35
CA ALA A 23 18.10 10.57 5.16
C ALA A 23 17.84 11.90 4.42
N ASP A 24 18.14 11.92 3.12
CA ASP A 24 17.97 13.11 2.27
C ASP A 24 16.75 13.00 1.35
N GLY A 25 15.77 12.14 1.69
CA GLY A 25 14.64 11.84 0.81
C GLY A 25 13.76 13.04 0.45
N LYS A 26 13.74 14.09 1.29
CA LYS A 26 13.05 15.36 1.00
C LYS A 26 13.93 16.39 0.28
N ARG A 27 15.25 16.13 0.14
CA ARG A 27 16.16 17.07 -0.53
C ARG A 27 15.72 17.27 -1.98
N ASP A 28 15.68 18.52 -2.42
CA ASP A 28 15.30 18.93 -3.77
C ASP A 28 13.84 18.63 -4.18
N VAL A 29 13.01 18.14 -3.25
CA VAL A 29 11.57 18.02 -3.49
C VAL A 29 10.95 19.41 -3.56
N LYS A 30 10.38 19.77 -4.69
CA LYS A 30 9.67 21.04 -4.87
C LYS A 30 8.37 20.98 -4.05
N THR A 31 8.34 21.67 -2.90
CA THR A 31 7.19 21.70 -2.00
C THR A 31 5.90 22.16 -2.68
N SER A 32 5.99 23.01 -3.72
CA SER A 32 4.83 23.39 -4.54
C SER A 32 4.14 22.24 -5.27
N LYS A 33 4.76 21.04 -5.31
CA LYS A 33 4.20 19.82 -5.88
C LYS A 33 3.70 18.83 -4.82
N VAL A 34 3.86 19.16 -3.54
CA VAL A 34 3.44 18.30 -2.42
C VAL A 34 2.11 18.81 -1.90
N LEU A 35 1.15 17.91 -1.80
CA LEU A 35 -0.12 18.14 -1.10
C LEU A 35 -0.12 17.23 0.13
N LEU A 36 -0.19 17.82 1.29
CA LEU A 36 -0.26 17.11 2.56
C LEU A 36 -1.71 16.74 2.87
N THR A 37 -1.90 15.51 3.30
CA THR A 37 -3.20 15.01 3.76
C THR A 37 -3.17 14.79 5.27
N ASP A 38 -4.27 15.13 5.95
CA ASP A 38 -4.48 14.86 7.36
C ASP A 38 -5.79 14.08 7.52
N GLY A 39 -5.71 12.88 8.11
CA GLY A 39 -6.85 11.97 8.23
C GLY A 39 -7.25 11.28 6.93
N ASP A 40 -8.55 10.96 6.83
CA ASP A 40 -9.13 10.24 5.69
C ASP A 40 -9.46 11.21 4.55
N HIS A 41 -9.32 10.74 3.30
CA HIS A 41 -9.43 11.60 2.13
C HIS A 41 -10.08 10.90 0.94
N ALA A 42 -11.22 11.41 0.48
CA ALA A 42 -11.83 10.96 -0.78
C ALA A 42 -11.08 11.61 -1.95
N LEU A 43 -10.50 10.79 -2.82
CA LEU A 43 -9.79 11.26 -4.02
C LEU A 43 -10.71 11.37 -5.24
N GLY A 44 -11.88 10.77 -5.17
CA GLY A 44 -12.89 10.74 -6.21
C GLY A 44 -13.90 9.62 -5.96
N ASP A 45 -14.82 9.44 -6.88
CA ASP A 45 -15.84 8.39 -6.77
C ASP A 45 -15.18 7.01 -6.70
N GLY A 46 -15.41 6.32 -5.58
CA GLY A 46 -14.87 4.98 -5.34
C GLY A 46 -13.37 4.90 -5.06
N VAL A 47 -12.70 6.02 -4.75
CA VAL A 47 -11.27 6.05 -4.39
C VAL A 47 -11.07 6.80 -3.08
N LEU A 48 -10.57 6.11 -2.06
CA LEU A 48 -10.45 6.65 -0.71
C LEU A 48 -9.04 6.35 -0.14
N LEU A 49 -8.44 7.32 0.49
CA LEU A 49 -7.30 7.14 1.39
C LEU A 49 -7.81 7.14 2.82
N VAL A 50 -7.46 6.13 3.60
CA VAL A 50 -7.83 6.04 5.02
C VAL A 50 -6.55 6.03 5.85
N ARG A 51 -6.54 6.81 6.92
CA ARG A 51 -5.42 6.85 7.87
C ARG A 51 -5.36 5.53 8.65
N THR A 52 -4.30 4.77 8.45
CA THR A 52 -4.07 3.43 9.04
C THR A 52 -2.64 3.33 9.56
N PRO A 53 -2.28 4.04 10.64
CA PRO A 53 -0.93 4.08 11.15
C PRO A 53 -0.45 2.69 11.58
N GLY A 54 0.85 2.41 11.37
CA GLY A 54 1.42 1.12 11.72
C GLY A 54 2.75 0.85 11.06
N HIS A 55 2.78 0.62 9.76
CA HIS A 55 4.03 0.52 9.01
C HIS A 55 4.91 1.76 9.22
N THR A 56 4.27 2.92 9.17
CA THR A 56 4.78 4.19 9.67
C THR A 56 3.67 4.91 10.43
N SER A 57 3.99 5.98 11.18
CA SER A 57 3.01 6.81 11.90
C SER A 57 2.00 7.50 10.99
N GLY A 58 2.43 7.84 9.78
CA GLY A 58 1.61 8.50 8.75
C GLY A 58 1.02 7.53 7.71
N ASN A 59 1.17 6.21 7.87
CA ASN A 59 0.67 5.25 6.88
C ASN A 59 -0.80 5.46 6.53
N GLN A 60 -1.11 5.41 5.24
CA GLN A 60 -2.46 5.47 4.69
C GLN A 60 -2.70 4.28 3.77
N THR A 61 -3.89 3.71 3.86
CA THR A 61 -4.35 2.64 2.96
C THR A 61 -5.19 3.23 1.84
N LEU A 62 -4.88 2.84 0.62
CA LEU A 62 -5.68 3.16 -0.56
C LEU A 62 -6.79 2.12 -0.73
N PHE A 63 -8.04 2.56 -0.73
CA PHE A 63 -9.20 1.75 -1.07
C PHE A 63 -9.76 2.15 -2.43
N VAL A 64 -10.07 1.15 -3.25
CA VAL A 64 -10.63 1.36 -4.59
C VAL A 64 -11.84 0.45 -4.78
N ASN A 65 -12.98 1.04 -5.09
CA ASN A 65 -14.17 0.30 -5.49
C ASN A 65 -14.05 -0.09 -6.97
N THR A 66 -14.10 -1.38 -7.23
CA THR A 66 -13.95 -1.97 -8.57
C THR A 66 -15.17 -2.83 -8.91
N PRO A 67 -15.35 -3.27 -10.16
CA PRO A 67 -16.40 -4.22 -10.50
C PRO A 67 -16.37 -5.54 -9.71
N SER A 68 -15.21 -5.91 -9.14
CA SER A 68 -15.07 -7.10 -8.29
C SER A 68 -15.19 -6.80 -6.79
N GLY A 69 -15.60 -5.59 -6.42
CA GLY A 69 -15.72 -5.13 -5.04
C GLY A 69 -14.61 -4.17 -4.61
N VAL A 70 -14.57 -3.87 -3.32
CA VAL A 70 -13.61 -2.95 -2.71
C VAL A 70 -12.29 -3.66 -2.47
N TRP A 71 -11.21 -3.10 -3.02
CA TRP A 71 -9.82 -3.51 -2.82
C TRP A 71 -9.08 -2.52 -1.96
N GLY A 72 -8.20 -3.02 -1.10
CA GLY A 72 -7.29 -2.22 -0.29
C GLY A 72 -5.82 -2.51 -0.61
N CYS A 73 -5.00 -1.46 -0.62
CA CYS A 73 -3.55 -1.54 -0.74
C CYS A 73 -2.91 -0.85 0.46
N SER A 74 -2.15 -1.61 1.26
CA SER A 74 -1.49 -1.10 2.49
C SER A 74 -0.16 -1.79 2.72
N GLU A 75 0.79 -1.05 3.31
CA GLU A 75 2.09 -1.58 3.73
C GLU A 75 2.08 -2.13 5.16
N ASN A 76 0.94 -2.15 5.86
CA ASN A 76 0.82 -2.77 7.19
C ASN A 76 1.01 -4.29 7.17
N GLY A 77 0.82 -4.94 6.03
CA GLY A 77 1.17 -6.33 5.77
C GLY A 77 2.17 -6.46 4.62
N THR A 78 2.59 -7.67 4.33
CA THR A 78 3.52 -8.00 3.23
C THR A 78 2.86 -8.83 2.13
N CYS A 79 1.72 -9.46 2.43
CA CYS A 79 0.94 -10.26 1.50
C CYS A 79 -0.49 -10.49 2.04
N ALA A 80 -1.36 -11.06 1.23
CA ALA A 80 -2.76 -11.32 1.57
C ALA A 80 -2.93 -12.15 2.87
N ASP A 81 -1.99 -13.04 3.15
CA ASP A 81 -1.99 -13.89 4.35
C ASP A 81 -1.96 -13.06 5.65
N ASN A 82 -1.43 -11.85 5.64
CA ASN A 82 -1.40 -10.96 6.80
C ASN A 82 -2.82 -10.56 7.27
N TRP A 83 -3.74 -10.34 6.34
CA TRP A 83 -5.13 -9.98 6.62
C TRP A 83 -6.08 -11.19 6.70
N SER A 84 -5.64 -12.38 6.29
CA SER A 84 -6.41 -13.63 6.35
C SER A 84 -5.55 -14.79 6.86
N PRO A 85 -4.95 -14.67 8.06
CA PRO A 85 -3.93 -15.61 8.53
C PRO A 85 -4.47 -16.98 8.92
N LEU A 86 -5.76 -17.08 9.26
CA LEU A 86 -6.38 -18.34 9.70
C LEU A 86 -6.49 -19.39 8.58
N ASP A 87 -6.48 -18.93 7.33
CA ASP A 87 -6.56 -19.76 6.13
C ASP A 87 -5.25 -19.81 5.34
N SER A 88 -4.19 -19.22 5.92
CA SER A 88 -2.87 -19.20 5.35
C SER A 88 -2.23 -20.57 5.23
N LYS A 89 -1.59 -20.82 4.07
CA LYS A 89 -0.75 -21.99 3.82
C LYS A 89 0.72 -21.76 4.17
N LEU A 90 1.07 -20.56 4.64
CA LEU A 90 2.41 -20.28 5.15
C LEU A 90 2.68 -21.14 6.38
N PRO A 91 3.82 -21.84 6.46
CA PRO A 91 4.09 -22.81 7.52
C PRO A 91 3.95 -22.21 8.92
N GLY A 92 3.02 -22.76 9.70
CA GLY A 92 2.81 -22.41 11.11
C GLY A 92 1.94 -21.17 11.35
N LEU A 93 1.71 -20.30 10.37
CA LEU A 93 1.01 -19.03 10.56
C LEU A 93 -0.41 -19.23 11.11
N ALA A 94 -1.24 -19.99 10.40
CA ALA A 94 -2.62 -20.26 10.83
C ALA A 94 -2.71 -20.92 12.22
N ARG A 95 -1.75 -21.78 12.58
CA ARG A 95 -1.69 -22.39 13.90
C ARG A 95 -1.43 -21.37 15.00
N VAL A 96 -0.43 -20.51 14.81
CA VAL A 96 -0.08 -19.47 15.79
C VAL A 96 -1.25 -18.50 15.98
N CYS A 97 -1.88 -18.08 14.89
CA CYS A 97 -3.02 -17.16 14.96
C CYS A 97 -4.22 -17.76 15.71
N ARG A 98 -4.54 -19.05 15.50
CA ARG A 98 -5.57 -19.72 16.28
C ARG A 98 -5.21 -19.85 17.76
N GLN A 99 -3.94 -20.09 18.08
CA GLN A 99 -3.48 -20.23 19.47
C GLN A 99 -3.50 -18.90 20.24
N GLN A 100 -3.28 -17.79 19.53
CA GLN A 100 -3.19 -16.45 20.11
C GLN A 100 -4.42 -15.58 19.85
N ASP A 101 -5.45 -16.13 19.20
CA ASP A 101 -6.67 -15.42 18.81
C ASP A 101 -6.40 -14.15 18.02
N LEU A 102 -5.56 -14.28 16.98
CA LEU A 102 -5.16 -13.15 16.13
C LEU A 102 -5.99 -13.12 14.86
N ASP A 103 -6.62 -11.99 14.60
CA ASP A 103 -7.38 -11.72 13.36
C ASP A 103 -6.47 -11.37 12.17
N VAL A 104 -5.35 -10.74 12.44
CA VAL A 104 -4.38 -10.27 11.45
C VAL A 104 -2.95 -10.47 11.97
N VAL A 105 -1.97 -10.38 11.07
CA VAL A 105 -0.56 -10.45 11.42
C VAL A 105 0.18 -9.25 10.85
N ILE A 106 0.76 -8.44 11.71
CA ILE A 106 1.52 -7.24 11.34
C ILE A 106 2.83 -7.60 10.63
N ASN A 107 3.38 -6.69 9.84
CA ASN A 107 4.68 -6.88 9.19
C ASN A 107 5.87 -6.74 10.15
N ALA A 108 5.65 -6.17 11.34
CA ALA A 108 6.64 -5.97 12.42
C ALA A 108 7.87 -5.10 12.03
N ASN A 109 7.78 -4.30 10.99
CA ASN A 109 8.86 -3.38 10.60
C ASN A 109 9.05 -2.24 11.60
N THR A 110 7.99 -1.85 12.30
CA THR A 110 7.92 -0.76 13.28
C THR A 110 7.33 -1.28 14.59
N PRO A 111 8.10 -2.03 15.40
CA PRO A 111 7.59 -2.68 16.62
C PRO A 111 6.95 -1.70 17.61
N GLU A 112 7.44 -0.45 17.66
CA GLU A 112 6.91 0.62 18.51
C GLU A 112 5.50 1.05 18.15
N LEU A 113 5.08 0.78 16.91
CA LEU A 113 3.72 1.05 16.41
C LEU A 113 2.85 -0.21 16.31
N GLY A 114 3.33 -1.36 16.82
CA GLY A 114 2.69 -2.66 16.61
C GLY A 114 1.22 -2.73 17.02
N ALA A 115 0.84 -2.10 18.14
CA ALA A 115 -0.55 -2.05 18.59
C ALA A 115 -1.45 -1.22 17.64
N LEU A 116 -0.93 -0.09 17.15
CA LEU A 116 -1.63 0.75 16.17
C LEU A 116 -1.75 0.02 14.84
N GLN A 117 -0.68 -0.64 14.41
CA GLN A 117 -0.66 -1.42 13.17
C GLN A 117 -1.70 -2.55 13.20
N TYR A 118 -1.78 -3.29 14.30
CA TYR A 118 -2.78 -4.34 14.46
C TYR A 118 -4.21 -3.78 14.34
N THR A 119 -4.50 -2.69 15.06
CA THR A 119 -5.82 -2.04 15.01
C THR A 119 -6.15 -1.54 13.61
N SER A 120 -5.19 -0.91 12.94
CA SER A 120 -5.32 -0.46 11.56
C SER A 120 -5.63 -1.61 10.60
N MET A 121 -4.93 -2.74 10.72
CA MET A 121 -5.14 -3.90 9.87
C MET A 121 -6.51 -4.57 10.12
N VAL A 122 -6.99 -4.59 11.35
CA VAL A 122 -8.36 -5.05 11.66
C VAL A 122 -9.38 -4.14 10.97
N LEU A 123 -9.19 -2.81 11.03
CA LEU A 123 -10.04 -1.86 10.31
C LEU A 123 -9.97 -2.09 8.79
N GLU A 124 -8.78 -2.15 8.21
CA GLU A 124 -8.55 -2.40 6.79
C GLU A 124 -9.33 -3.62 6.28
N ARG A 125 -9.24 -4.72 7.04
CA ARG A 125 -9.93 -5.98 6.73
C ARG A 125 -11.45 -5.83 6.68
N THR A 126 -12.03 -4.93 7.47
CA THR A 126 -13.49 -4.71 7.52
C THR A 126 -14.02 -3.86 6.39
N LEU A 127 -13.16 -3.11 5.71
CA LEU A 127 -13.52 -2.15 4.66
C LEU A 127 -13.49 -2.75 3.24
N VAL A 128 -13.00 -3.98 3.10
CA VAL A 128 -12.81 -4.62 1.79
C VAL A 128 -13.70 -5.85 1.62
N ASP A 129 -13.94 -6.23 0.37
CA ASP A 129 -14.69 -7.42 0.02
C ASP A 129 -13.82 -8.69 0.09
N ARG A 130 -14.46 -9.83 -0.10
CA ARG A 130 -13.81 -11.14 -0.18
C ARG A 130 -13.32 -11.41 -1.60
N VAL A 131 -12.21 -12.13 -1.70
CA VAL A 131 -11.69 -12.60 -2.99
C VAL A 131 -12.63 -13.65 -3.56
N GLU A 132 -13.19 -13.43 -4.75
CA GLU A 132 -14.20 -14.31 -5.37
C GLU A 132 -13.74 -15.77 -5.48
N TYR A 133 -12.53 -15.99 -6.02
CA TYR A 133 -11.96 -17.33 -6.20
C TYR A 133 -11.29 -17.92 -4.96
N ALA A 134 -11.19 -17.15 -3.86
CA ALA A 134 -10.60 -17.55 -2.59
C ALA A 134 -11.32 -16.83 -1.42
N PRO A 135 -12.60 -17.13 -1.13
CA PRO A 135 -13.46 -16.36 -0.23
C PRO A 135 -13.03 -16.36 1.24
N ALA A 136 -12.06 -17.19 1.62
CA ALA A 136 -11.40 -17.12 2.92
C ALA A 136 -10.48 -15.90 3.05
N PHE A 137 -10.05 -15.32 1.92
CA PHE A 137 -9.19 -14.15 1.85
C PHE A 137 -9.97 -12.88 1.53
N VAL A 138 -9.52 -11.77 2.08
CA VAL A 138 -10.04 -10.43 1.77
C VAL A 138 -9.24 -9.79 0.64
N GLN A 139 -9.83 -8.84 -0.06
CA GLN A 139 -9.23 -8.09 -1.17
C GLN A 139 -8.22 -7.04 -0.66
N MET A 140 -7.22 -7.50 0.11
CA MET A 140 -6.13 -6.69 0.65
C MET A 140 -4.78 -7.19 0.14
N PHE A 141 -3.92 -6.26 -0.24
CA PHE A 141 -2.54 -6.58 -0.63
C PHE A 141 -1.57 -5.45 -0.25
N ALA A 142 -0.30 -5.79 -0.15
CA ALA A 142 0.78 -4.83 -0.02
C ALA A 142 1.39 -4.52 -1.40
N SER A 143 1.84 -3.30 -1.65
CA SER A 143 2.57 -3.00 -2.90
C SER A 143 3.85 -3.81 -3.00
N SER A 144 4.44 -4.16 -1.86
CA SER A 144 5.61 -5.03 -1.73
C SER A 144 5.37 -6.50 -2.13
N GLU A 145 4.11 -6.97 -2.18
CA GLU A 145 3.76 -8.35 -2.61
C GLU A 145 4.25 -8.68 -4.02
N VAL A 146 4.47 -7.66 -4.82
CA VAL A 146 4.91 -7.77 -6.21
C VAL A 146 6.32 -8.32 -6.34
N GLN A 147 7.13 -8.23 -5.28
CA GLN A 147 8.51 -8.68 -5.27
C GLN A 147 8.69 -9.80 -4.26
N SER A 148 9.27 -10.92 -4.71
CA SER A 148 9.64 -12.01 -3.81
C SER A 148 10.59 -11.48 -2.73
N SER A 149 10.32 -11.82 -1.47
CA SER A 149 11.24 -11.48 -0.37
C SER A 149 12.61 -12.11 -0.59
N ALA A 150 13.67 -11.30 -0.55
CA ALA A 150 15.05 -11.79 -0.58
C ALA A 150 15.38 -12.59 0.69
N LEU A 151 14.69 -12.33 1.81
CA LEU A 151 14.90 -13.00 3.10
C LEU A 151 14.23 -14.39 3.17
N ALA A 152 13.22 -14.62 2.33
CA ALA A 152 12.47 -15.88 2.32
C ALA A 152 12.11 -16.31 0.88
N PRO A 153 13.11 -16.60 0.03
CA PRO A 153 12.92 -16.78 -1.42
C PRO A 153 12.06 -18.00 -1.81
N GLY A 154 11.77 -18.89 -0.87
CA GLY A 154 10.92 -20.06 -1.08
C GLY A 154 9.48 -19.90 -0.57
N LEU A 155 9.18 -18.86 0.18
CA LEU A 155 7.84 -18.62 0.70
C LEU A 155 7.01 -17.84 -0.33
N LYS A 156 5.85 -18.39 -0.66
CA LYS A 156 4.88 -17.74 -1.52
C LYS A 156 3.60 -17.47 -0.74
N PRO A 157 2.95 -16.33 -0.98
CA PRO A 157 1.61 -16.08 -0.43
C PRO A 157 0.66 -17.21 -0.81
N THR A 158 -0.32 -17.48 0.05
CA THR A 158 -1.39 -18.45 -0.23
C THR A 158 -2.23 -18.02 -1.42
N VAL A 159 -2.52 -16.72 -1.49
CA VAL A 159 -3.17 -16.05 -2.61
C VAL A 159 -2.28 -14.90 -3.05
N ALA A 160 -1.99 -14.83 -4.34
CA ALA A 160 -1.26 -13.72 -4.97
C ALA A 160 -2.16 -13.06 -6.03
N PHE A 161 -2.22 -11.74 -6.01
CA PHE A 161 -3.10 -10.97 -6.91
C PHE A 161 -2.48 -10.64 -8.26
N GLY A 162 -1.43 -11.35 -8.62
CA GLY A 162 -0.79 -11.27 -9.93
C GLY A 162 0.47 -10.42 -9.95
N LYS A 163 1.07 -10.35 -11.12
CA LYS A 163 2.27 -9.53 -11.35
C LYS A 163 1.84 -8.14 -11.78
N LEU A 164 2.46 -7.11 -11.21
CA LEU A 164 2.31 -5.76 -11.75
C LEU A 164 2.86 -5.73 -13.18
N HIS A 165 2.05 -5.24 -14.09
CA HIS A 165 2.48 -4.89 -15.43
C HIS A 165 2.81 -3.40 -15.43
N PHE A 166 4.11 -3.07 -15.36
CA PHE A 166 4.54 -1.69 -15.46
C PHE A 166 4.25 -1.16 -16.86
N GLY A 167 3.42 -0.13 -16.95
CA GLY A 167 3.18 0.59 -18.18
C GLY A 167 4.44 1.33 -18.65
N GLN A 168 4.53 1.60 -19.96
CA GLN A 168 5.60 2.43 -20.50
C GLN A 168 5.22 3.91 -20.40
N VAL A 169 6.11 4.74 -19.88
CA VAL A 169 5.97 6.19 -19.94
C VAL A 169 6.40 6.64 -21.34
N THR A 170 5.43 7.06 -22.16
CA THR A 170 5.73 7.62 -23.48
C THR A 170 5.58 9.16 -23.44
N ARG A 171 6.51 9.88 -24.06
CA ARG A 171 6.35 11.31 -24.26
C ARG A 171 5.31 11.57 -25.36
N PRO A 172 4.40 12.54 -25.21
CA PRO A 172 3.48 12.91 -26.28
C PRO A 172 4.31 13.32 -27.51
N ARG A 173 3.95 12.78 -28.67
CA ARG A 173 4.54 13.23 -29.94
C ARG A 173 4.22 14.72 -30.10
N ARG A 174 5.24 15.55 -30.36
CA ARG A 174 5.02 16.95 -30.75
C ARG A 174 4.10 16.95 -31.95
N ALA A 175 2.97 17.65 -31.85
CA ALA A 175 2.13 17.92 -33.00
C ALA A 175 2.98 18.68 -34.02
N VAL A 176 3.21 18.09 -35.16
CA VAL A 176 3.80 18.79 -36.29
C VAL A 176 2.73 19.75 -36.78
N MET A 177 2.91 21.06 -36.51
CA MET A 177 2.07 22.09 -37.13
C MET A 177 2.30 21.99 -38.64
N ARG A 178 1.27 21.50 -39.35
CA ARG A 178 1.21 21.66 -40.80
C ARG A 178 1.05 23.17 -41.10
N THR A 179 2.10 23.76 -41.53
CA THR A 179 2.03 25.10 -42.15
C THR A 179 1.24 24.93 -43.45
N GLU A 180 -0.02 25.29 -43.46
CA GLU A 180 -0.77 25.45 -44.72
C GLU A 180 -0.15 26.60 -45.45
N GLN A 181 0.59 26.32 -46.52
CA GLN A 181 0.95 27.29 -47.50
C GLN A 181 -0.34 27.73 -48.18
N ARG A 182 -0.83 28.93 -47.83
CA ARG A 182 -1.82 29.61 -48.65
C ARG A 182 -1.14 29.92 -49.97
N ALA A 183 -1.52 29.20 -51.01
CA ALA A 183 -1.27 29.61 -52.38
C ALA A 183 -2.06 30.89 -52.63
N ALA A 184 -1.36 31.99 -52.88
CA ALA A 184 -1.96 33.21 -53.44
C ALA A 184 -2.26 32.95 -54.91
N VAL A 185 -3.49 33.17 -55.30
CA VAL A 185 -3.92 33.43 -56.67
C VAL A 185 -4.09 34.93 -56.84
#